data_c11bfe1a87ef4685bc9eb2f19f801999
#
_entry.id   c11bfe1a87ef4685bc9eb2f19f801999
#
_cell.length_a   1.000
_cell.length_b   1.000
_cell.length_c   1.000
_cell.angle_alpha   90.00
_cell.angle_beta   90.00
_cell.angle_gamma   90.00
#
_symmetry.space_group_name_H-M   'P 1'
#
loop_
_entity.id
_entity.type
_entity.pdbx_description
1 polymer ?
#
loop_
_entity_poly.entity_id
_entity_poly.type
_entity_poly.pdbx_seq_one_letter_code
_entity_poly.pdbx_strand_id
1 'polypeptide(L)'
;MSHKYVLDSFAWVEYFRGTKKGETVKECLEEGGCITPTIVLAELSDVYEREGNSHWERDFAFILSKTTISDLDKETASEAGKIKNEVKRQQEPKFGLADAIVLATARKLAAKVLTGDQHFKKLPGTVLI
;
A
#
# COMPACT_ATOMS: atom_id res chain seq x y z
N MET A 1 -15.84 11.75 -5.86
CA MET A 1 -14.97 10.88 -6.64
C MET A 1 -14.78 9.55 -5.93
N SER A 2 -14.86 8.47 -6.67
CA SER A 2 -14.56 7.17 -6.10
C SER A 2 -13.05 6.95 -6.03
N HIS A 3 -12.58 6.30 -4.97
CA HIS A 3 -11.20 5.85 -4.85
C HIS A 3 -11.03 4.56 -5.65
N LYS A 4 -9.91 4.40 -6.35
CA LYS A 4 -9.65 3.22 -7.17
C LYS A 4 -8.68 2.25 -6.54
N TYR A 5 -7.52 2.75 -6.10
CA TYR A 5 -6.43 1.91 -5.61
C TYR A 5 -5.84 2.44 -4.32
N VAL A 6 -5.51 1.51 -3.44
CA VAL A 6 -4.65 1.78 -2.28
C VAL A 6 -3.28 1.21 -2.62
N LEU A 7 -2.26 2.05 -2.59
CA LEU A 7 -0.90 1.66 -2.91
C LEU A 7 -0.17 1.24 -1.65
N ASP A 8 0.43 0.04 -1.69
CA ASP A 8 1.30 -0.40 -0.61
C ASP A 8 2.74 0.08 -0.83
N SER A 9 3.64 -0.26 0.10
CA SER A 9 5.02 0.15 0.00
C SER A 9 5.73 -0.48 -1.20
N PHE A 10 5.39 -1.73 -1.57
CA PHE A 10 5.96 -2.40 -2.72
C PHE A 10 5.70 -1.60 -4.01
N ALA A 11 4.46 -1.16 -4.20
CA ALA A 11 4.09 -0.39 -5.38
C ALA A 11 4.92 0.90 -5.48
N TRP A 12 5.05 1.63 -4.38
CA TRP A 12 5.83 2.85 -4.36
C TRP A 12 7.31 2.62 -4.64
N VAL A 13 7.89 1.57 -4.05
CA VAL A 13 9.30 1.23 -4.28
C VAL A 13 9.54 0.96 -5.77
N GLU A 14 8.67 0.20 -6.41
CA GLU A 14 8.80 -0.09 -7.84
C GLU A 14 8.64 1.17 -8.69
N TYR A 15 7.72 2.04 -8.29
CA TYR A 15 7.56 3.32 -8.99
C TYR A 15 8.84 4.14 -8.95
N PHE A 16 9.41 4.35 -7.75
CA PHE A 16 10.61 5.18 -7.60
C PHE A 16 11.86 4.55 -8.20
N ARG A 17 11.92 3.23 -8.28
CA ARG A 17 13.02 2.53 -8.94
C ARG A 17 12.91 2.54 -10.46
N GLY A 18 11.79 2.95 -11.01
CA GLY A 18 11.59 3.01 -12.45
C GLY A 18 11.53 1.63 -13.12
N THR A 19 11.04 0.62 -12.43
CA THR A 19 10.91 -0.72 -12.96
C THR A 19 9.70 -0.83 -13.90
N LYS A 20 9.60 -1.96 -14.60
CA LYS A 20 8.44 -2.24 -15.45
C LYS A 20 7.13 -2.28 -14.63
N LYS A 21 7.18 -2.88 -13.45
CA LYS A 21 6.03 -2.87 -12.53
C LYS A 21 5.70 -1.43 -12.11
N GLY A 22 6.70 -0.59 -11.92
CA GLY A 22 6.52 0.81 -11.59
C GLY A 22 5.81 1.62 -12.68
N GLU A 23 5.92 1.20 -13.94
CA GLU A 23 5.17 1.84 -15.03
C GLU A 23 3.67 1.64 -14.86
N THR A 24 3.26 0.46 -14.41
CA THR A 24 1.84 0.20 -14.13
C THR A 24 1.35 1.09 -12.99
N VAL A 25 2.17 1.28 -11.96
CA VAL A 25 1.84 2.20 -10.86
C VAL A 25 1.69 3.62 -11.40
N LYS A 26 2.60 4.05 -12.27
CA LYS A 26 2.54 5.38 -12.89
C LYS A 26 1.21 5.60 -13.63
N GLU A 27 0.77 4.61 -14.39
CA GLU A 27 -0.50 4.68 -15.11
C GLU A 27 -1.67 4.85 -14.14
N CYS A 28 -1.67 4.12 -13.04
CA CYS A 28 -2.70 4.25 -12.02
C CYS A 28 -2.70 5.64 -11.37
N LEU A 29 -1.51 6.19 -11.11
CA LEU A 29 -1.39 7.53 -10.56
C LEU A 29 -1.93 8.60 -11.52
N GLU A 30 -1.68 8.44 -12.80
CA GLU A 30 -2.16 9.36 -13.83
C GLU A 30 -3.69 9.36 -13.94
N GLU A 31 -4.31 8.21 -13.71
CA GLU A 31 -5.78 8.12 -13.69
C GLU A 31 -6.41 8.84 -12.49
N GLY A 32 -5.66 9.00 -11.41
CA GLY A 32 -6.15 9.60 -10.18
C GLY A 32 -6.94 8.62 -9.30
N GLY A 33 -7.38 9.10 -8.14
CA GLY A 33 -8.15 8.28 -7.20
C GLY A 33 -7.33 7.33 -6.36
N CYS A 34 -6.01 7.52 -6.31
CA CYS A 34 -5.12 6.67 -5.52
C CYS A 34 -4.97 7.17 -4.10
N ILE A 35 -4.78 6.23 -3.19
CA ILE A 35 -4.69 6.46 -1.75
C ILE A 35 -3.40 5.84 -1.23
N THR A 36 -2.73 6.56 -0.33
CA THR A 36 -1.57 6.03 0.40
C THR A 36 -1.91 6.01 1.89
N PRO A 37 -1.99 4.84 2.51
CA PRO A 37 -2.17 4.76 3.96
C PRO A 37 -0.94 5.25 4.71
N THR A 38 -1.12 5.87 5.88
CA THR A 38 0.00 6.36 6.68
C THR A 38 0.96 5.25 7.09
N ILE A 39 0.48 4.01 7.29
CA ILE A 39 1.37 2.88 7.58
C ILE A 39 2.37 2.65 6.44
N VAL A 40 1.97 2.90 5.20
CA VAL A 40 2.86 2.77 4.05
C VAL A 40 3.95 3.84 4.08
N LEU A 41 3.61 5.06 4.51
CA LEU A 41 4.62 6.11 4.69
C LEU A 41 5.67 5.69 5.73
N ALA A 42 5.22 5.06 6.81
CA ALA A 42 6.13 4.58 7.85
C ALA A 42 7.06 3.48 7.32
N GLU A 43 6.51 2.54 6.55
CA GLU A 43 7.31 1.47 5.94
C GLU A 43 8.34 2.04 4.96
N LEU A 44 7.95 2.98 4.13
CA LEU A 44 8.86 3.61 3.17
C LEU A 44 9.96 4.40 3.87
N SER A 45 9.60 5.17 4.89
CA SER A 45 10.57 5.90 5.70
C SER A 45 11.63 4.95 6.27
N ASP A 46 11.20 3.81 6.80
CA ASP A 46 12.08 2.78 7.33
C ASP A 46 13.02 2.23 6.24
N VAL A 47 12.48 1.90 5.07
CA VAL A 47 13.30 1.39 3.96
C VAL A 47 14.36 2.40 3.53
N TYR A 48 13.96 3.67 3.35
CA TYR A 48 14.90 4.71 2.93
C TYR A 48 16.02 4.90 3.95
N GLU A 49 15.67 4.90 5.24
CA GLU A 49 16.66 5.05 6.31
C GLU A 49 17.64 3.87 6.33
N ARG A 50 17.13 2.63 6.24
CA ARG A 50 17.96 1.44 6.24
C ARG A 50 18.91 1.39 5.04
N GLU A 51 18.47 1.87 3.89
CA GLU A 51 19.26 1.86 2.65
C GLU A 51 20.17 3.08 2.51
N GLY A 52 20.09 4.04 3.44
CA GLY A 52 20.86 5.28 3.33
C GLY A 52 20.43 6.12 2.13
N ASN A 53 19.19 6.01 1.69
CA ASN A 53 18.69 6.74 0.54
C ASN A 53 18.33 8.18 0.94
N SER A 54 19.05 9.15 0.39
CA SER A 54 18.90 10.57 0.74
C SER A 54 17.70 11.27 0.08
N HIS A 55 16.92 10.55 -0.71
CA HIS A 55 15.82 11.15 -1.49
C HIS A 55 14.45 11.10 -0.79
N TRP A 56 14.43 10.73 0.50
CA TRP A 56 13.14 10.56 1.19
C TRP A 56 12.26 11.81 1.17
N GLU A 57 12.81 12.98 1.48
CA GLU A 57 11.99 14.20 1.52
C GLU A 57 11.37 14.53 0.17
N ARG A 58 12.13 14.35 -0.90
CA ARG A 58 11.64 14.55 -2.26
C ARG A 58 10.53 13.57 -2.60
N ASP A 59 10.75 12.29 -2.33
CA ASP A 59 9.80 11.24 -2.68
C ASP A 59 8.55 11.31 -1.79
N PHE A 60 8.72 11.63 -0.52
CA PHE A 60 7.62 11.87 0.40
C PHE A 60 6.72 13.00 -0.10
N ALA A 61 7.31 14.14 -0.48
CA ALA A 61 6.55 15.26 -1.02
C ALA A 61 5.78 14.86 -2.29
N PHE A 62 6.38 14.02 -3.13
CA PHE A 62 5.73 13.52 -4.34
C PHE A 62 4.49 12.70 -3.98
N ILE A 63 4.63 11.75 -3.04
CA ILE A 63 3.51 10.92 -2.59
C ILE A 63 2.36 11.78 -2.09
N LEU A 64 2.67 12.78 -1.26
CA LEU A 64 1.65 13.68 -0.70
C LEU A 64 0.94 14.49 -1.79
N SER A 65 1.64 14.81 -2.88
CA SER A 65 1.06 15.59 -3.97
C SER A 65 0.21 14.75 -4.92
N LYS A 66 0.46 13.45 -5.01
CA LYS A 66 -0.17 12.58 -6.02
C LYS A 66 -1.28 11.71 -5.49
N THR A 67 -1.35 11.47 -4.19
CA THR A 67 -2.35 10.58 -3.62
C THR A 67 -3.02 11.22 -2.41
N THR A 68 -4.21 10.72 -2.08
CA THR A 68 -4.87 11.09 -0.83
C THR A 68 -4.25 10.24 0.28
N ILE A 69 -3.88 10.87 1.37
CA ILE A 69 -3.31 10.15 2.51
C ILE A 69 -4.43 9.71 3.44
N SER A 70 -4.46 8.43 3.77
CA SER A 70 -5.47 7.86 4.68
C SER A 70 -4.83 7.54 6.02
N ASP A 71 -5.24 8.26 7.06
CA ASP A 71 -4.76 8.01 8.41
C ASP A 71 -5.35 6.71 8.96
N LEU A 72 -4.57 6.01 9.76
CA LEU A 72 -5.03 4.80 10.43
C LEU A 72 -6.01 5.20 11.54
N ASP A 73 -7.29 4.98 11.32
CA ASP A 73 -8.30 5.24 12.33
C ASP A 73 -8.52 4.01 13.24
N LYS A 74 -9.27 4.22 14.32
CA LYS A 74 -9.46 3.17 15.33
C LYS A 74 -10.24 1.96 14.80
N GLU A 75 -11.21 2.19 13.93
CA GLU A 75 -11.99 1.11 13.34
C GLU A 75 -11.16 0.25 12.42
N THR A 76 -10.37 0.87 11.56
CA THR A 76 -9.46 0.17 10.65
C THR A 76 -8.40 -0.60 11.44
N ALA A 77 -7.85 0.02 12.49
CA ALA A 77 -6.87 -0.63 13.35
C ALA A 77 -7.46 -1.89 14.00
N SER A 78 -8.67 -1.79 14.52
CA SER A 78 -9.36 -2.93 15.15
C SER A 78 -9.61 -4.05 14.15
N GLU A 79 -10.03 -3.71 12.94
CA GLU A 79 -10.32 -4.69 11.88
C GLU A 79 -9.06 -5.38 11.38
N ALA A 80 -7.93 -4.66 11.34
CA ALA A 80 -6.68 -5.19 10.80
C ALA A 80 -6.21 -6.45 11.54
N GLY A 81 -6.35 -6.50 12.86
CA GLY A 81 -5.96 -7.68 13.63
C GLY A 81 -6.76 -8.92 13.25
N LYS A 82 -8.05 -8.75 13.02
CA LYS A 82 -8.95 -9.83 12.61
C LYS A 82 -8.55 -10.33 11.22
N ILE A 83 -8.34 -9.41 10.29
CA ILE A 83 -7.95 -9.72 8.91
C ILE A 83 -6.63 -10.48 8.89
N LYS A 84 -5.63 -9.99 9.62
CA LYS A 84 -4.32 -10.64 9.67
C LYS A 84 -4.44 -12.10 10.06
N ASN A 85 -5.15 -12.39 11.16
CA ASN A 85 -5.24 -13.75 11.69
C ASN A 85 -6.07 -14.66 10.79
N GLU A 86 -7.13 -14.11 10.17
CA GLU A 86 -7.93 -14.85 9.20
C GLU A 86 -7.11 -15.26 7.99
N VAL A 87 -6.36 -14.32 7.40
CA VAL A 87 -5.52 -14.57 6.22
C VAL A 87 -4.42 -15.59 6.54
N LYS A 88 -3.77 -15.45 7.70
CA LYS A 88 -2.71 -16.37 8.11
C LYS A 88 -3.23 -17.79 8.25
N ARG A 89 -4.43 -17.98 8.81
CA ARG A 89 -5.03 -19.31 8.99
C ARG A 89 -5.42 -19.94 7.65
N GLN A 90 -5.87 -19.13 6.70
CA GLN A 90 -6.39 -19.64 5.44
C GLN A 90 -5.33 -19.97 4.41
N GLN A 91 -4.33 -19.11 4.23
CA GLN A 91 -3.45 -19.29 3.08
C GLN A 91 -2.07 -18.66 3.15
N GLU A 92 -1.81 -17.69 4.03
CA GLU A 92 -0.55 -16.97 3.95
C GLU A 92 0.04 -16.69 5.33
N PRO A 93 0.96 -17.57 5.81
CA PRO A 93 1.52 -17.43 7.15
C PRO A 93 2.41 -16.21 7.35
N LYS A 94 2.91 -15.62 6.29
CA LYS A 94 3.78 -14.43 6.36
C LYS A 94 3.02 -13.12 6.24
N PHE A 95 1.72 -13.16 6.06
CA PHE A 95 0.91 -11.96 5.98
C PHE A 95 0.99 -11.19 7.29
N GLY A 96 1.54 -9.98 7.24
CA GLY A 96 1.84 -9.19 8.43
C GLY A 96 0.74 -8.19 8.80
N LEU A 97 0.92 -7.56 9.96
CA LEU A 97 -0.05 -6.56 10.43
C LEU A 97 -0.12 -5.34 9.50
N ALA A 98 1.03 -4.89 8.99
CA ALA A 98 1.04 -3.76 8.05
C ALA A 98 0.25 -4.11 6.78
N ASP A 99 0.40 -5.33 6.25
CA ASP A 99 -0.37 -5.80 5.11
C ASP A 99 -1.87 -5.78 5.41
N ALA A 100 -2.23 -6.22 6.61
CA ALA A 100 -3.63 -6.23 7.05
C ALA A 100 -4.21 -4.82 7.17
N ILE A 101 -3.41 -3.86 7.61
CA ILE A 101 -3.84 -2.45 7.68
C ILE A 101 -4.10 -1.91 6.28
N VAL A 102 -3.22 -2.21 5.32
CA VAL A 102 -3.42 -1.81 3.93
C VAL A 102 -4.71 -2.40 3.37
N LEU A 103 -4.93 -3.69 3.59
CA LEU A 103 -6.13 -4.38 3.11
C LEU A 103 -7.41 -3.83 3.77
N ALA A 104 -7.36 -3.59 5.09
CA ALA A 104 -8.49 -3.00 5.83
C ALA A 104 -8.84 -1.61 5.30
N THR A 105 -7.82 -0.81 5.00
CA THR A 105 -8.00 0.52 4.42
C THR A 105 -8.71 0.43 3.07
N ALA A 106 -8.26 -0.48 2.22
CA ALA A 106 -8.86 -0.66 0.90
C ALA A 106 -10.32 -1.09 1.00
N ARG A 107 -10.64 -2.02 1.90
CA ARG A 107 -12.02 -2.48 2.10
C ARG A 107 -12.92 -1.34 2.60
N LYS A 108 -12.43 -0.56 3.53
CA LYS A 108 -13.17 0.60 4.06
C LYS A 108 -13.52 1.59 2.96
N LEU A 109 -12.61 1.83 2.03
CA LEU A 109 -12.76 2.83 0.98
C LEU A 109 -13.32 2.26 -0.33
N ALA A 110 -13.70 0.98 -0.33
CA ALA A 110 -14.18 0.27 -1.52
C ALA A 110 -13.19 0.37 -2.69
N ALA A 111 -11.91 0.31 -2.38
CA ALA A 111 -10.80 0.36 -3.32
C ALA A 111 -10.10 -0.99 -3.40
N LYS A 112 -9.25 -1.16 -4.39
CA LYS A 112 -8.42 -2.36 -4.52
C LYS A 112 -6.99 -2.05 -4.09
N VAL A 113 -6.31 -3.03 -3.50
CA VAL A 113 -4.89 -2.89 -3.18
C VAL A 113 -4.07 -3.11 -4.45
N LEU A 114 -3.20 -2.15 -4.76
CA LEU A 114 -2.24 -2.29 -5.86
C LEU A 114 -0.89 -2.66 -5.25
N THR A 115 -0.41 -3.85 -5.54
CA THR A 115 0.80 -4.39 -4.92
C THR A 115 1.48 -5.41 -5.82
N GLY A 116 2.80 -5.59 -5.64
CA GLY A 116 3.52 -6.71 -6.24
C GLY A 116 3.92 -7.76 -5.21
N ASP A 117 3.49 -7.60 -3.97
CA ASP A 117 3.81 -8.50 -2.88
C ASP A 117 2.99 -9.79 -3.00
N GLN A 118 3.68 -10.93 -3.08
CA GLN A 118 3.05 -12.24 -3.23
C GLN A 118 2.15 -12.61 -2.05
N HIS A 119 2.31 -11.98 -0.89
CA HIS A 119 1.43 -12.20 0.26
C HIS A 119 -0.03 -11.83 -0.05
N PHE A 120 -0.27 -11.00 -1.05
CA PHE A 120 -1.62 -10.59 -1.46
C PHE A 120 -2.17 -11.42 -2.62
N LYS A 121 -1.39 -12.35 -3.17
CA LYS A 121 -1.68 -13.00 -4.46
C LYS A 121 -3.08 -13.59 -4.60
N LYS A 122 -3.59 -14.22 -3.53
CA LYS A 122 -4.88 -14.90 -3.57
C LYS A 122 -6.01 -14.15 -2.87
N LEU A 123 -5.76 -12.91 -2.48
CA LEU A 123 -6.74 -12.15 -1.71
C LEU A 123 -7.66 -11.36 -2.63
N PRO A 124 -8.99 -11.45 -2.41
CA PRO A 124 -9.95 -10.62 -3.14
C PRO A 124 -9.69 -9.14 -2.91
N GLY A 125 -9.96 -8.32 -3.92
CA GLY A 125 -9.75 -6.89 -3.80
C GLY A 125 -8.31 -6.45 -3.99
N THR A 126 -7.49 -7.29 -4.62
CA THR A 126 -6.07 -7.01 -4.87
C THR A 126 -5.77 -7.05 -6.37
N VAL A 127 -4.98 -6.11 -6.84
CA VAL A 127 -4.41 -6.11 -8.18
C VAL A 127 -2.92 -6.32 -8.04
N LEU A 128 -2.45 -7.48 -8.48
CA LEU A 128 -1.05 -7.85 -8.39
C LEU A 128 -0.29 -7.40 -9.64
N ILE A 129 0.79 -6.69 -9.43
CA ILE A 129 1.64 -6.22 -10.54
C ILE A 129 2.94 -7.01 -10.64
#